data_ae8f75537b9adbe76be4d9d43fd51c0b
#
_entry.id   ae8f75537b9adbe76be4d9d43fd51c0b
#
_cell.length_a   1.000
_cell.length_b   1.000
_cell.length_c   1.000
_cell.angle_alpha   90.00
_cell.angle_beta   90.00
_cell.angle_gamma   90.00
#
_symmetry.space_group_name_H-M   'P 1'
#
loop_
_entity.id
_entity.type
_entity.pdbx_description
1 polymer ?
#
loop_
_entity_poly.entity_id
_entity_poly.type
_entity_poly.pdbx_seq_one_letter_code
_entity_poly.pdbx_strand_id
1 'polypeptide(L)'
;MKHITRALGAALLLAAAADGMAEDQFKLLVLAMPGKYHYEYIPIARDSLERMAKLHAFELTYTNKPQVFEGDLTQYAAVMFLNTPGEELNAAQRAKFEAYMRGGGNAIVVHRAAITPPNDWVWYEKMVGRSVGPHPKLQTGVVTVVDQNFPATFGLPARWIWSDEFYVTTNPYQVKIDTVLSVDESSYDTTKIWPGQTVKGMGKDHPIAWHHRHEQGRVFVTTLGHNGEMYRDPQYLNHLLGGIYWSATGLGEKR
;
A
#
# COMPACT_ATOMS: atom_id res chain seq x y z
N MET A 1 53.07 -61.51 -23.41
CA MET A 1 52.64 -60.59 -22.35
C MET A 1 52.08 -59.33 -23.02
N LYS A 2 50.75 -59.18 -23.03
CA LYS A 2 50.08 -58.07 -23.69
C LYS A 2 49.63 -57.08 -22.61
N HIS A 3 50.16 -55.85 -22.63
CA HIS A 3 49.74 -54.77 -21.74
C HIS A 3 48.49 -54.11 -22.31
N ILE A 4 47.39 -54.17 -21.55
CA ILE A 4 46.15 -53.47 -21.86
C ILE A 4 46.16 -52.17 -21.03
N THR A 5 46.31 -51.02 -21.71
CA THR A 5 46.21 -49.70 -21.11
C THR A 5 44.75 -49.33 -21.12
N ARG A 6 44.13 -49.15 -19.94
CA ARG A 6 42.80 -48.60 -19.76
C ARG A 6 42.90 -47.08 -19.69
N ALA A 7 42.32 -46.39 -20.67
CA ALA A 7 42.11 -44.97 -20.61
C ALA A 7 40.84 -44.67 -19.80
N LEU A 8 40.97 -43.97 -18.66
CA LEU A 8 39.84 -43.37 -17.91
C LEU A 8 39.49 -42.08 -18.60
N GLY A 9 38.35 -42.05 -19.27
CA GLY A 9 37.72 -40.81 -19.71
C GLY A 9 37.00 -40.14 -18.56
N ALA A 10 37.51 -38.99 -18.09
CA ALA A 10 36.82 -38.12 -17.17
C ALA A 10 35.77 -37.29 -17.94
N ALA A 11 34.50 -37.61 -17.78
CA ALA A 11 33.43 -36.79 -18.26
C ALA A 11 33.23 -35.58 -17.28
N LEU A 12 33.65 -34.40 -17.70
CA LEU A 12 33.28 -33.14 -17.02
C LEU A 12 31.80 -32.90 -17.26
N LEU A 13 30.98 -33.10 -16.25
CA LEU A 13 29.63 -32.54 -16.18
C LEU A 13 29.76 -31.05 -15.91
N LEU A 14 29.63 -30.22 -16.95
CA LEU A 14 29.30 -28.80 -16.80
C LEU A 14 27.85 -28.71 -16.30
N ALA A 15 27.69 -28.53 -14.99
CA ALA A 15 26.43 -28.03 -14.43
C ALA A 15 26.27 -26.58 -14.90
N ALA A 16 25.44 -26.36 -15.88
CA ALA A 16 24.95 -25.02 -16.19
C ALA A 16 24.22 -24.52 -14.93
N ALA A 17 24.83 -23.56 -14.24
CA ALA A 17 24.09 -22.76 -13.27
C ALA A 17 23.01 -22.02 -14.07
N ALA A 18 21.79 -22.53 -14.06
CA ALA A 18 20.64 -21.73 -14.38
C ALA A 18 20.64 -20.59 -13.36
N ASP A 19 20.82 -19.35 -13.81
CA ASP A 19 20.53 -18.17 -13.02
C ASP A 19 19.05 -18.30 -12.64
N GLY A 20 18.78 -18.91 -11.50
CA GLY A 20 17.45 -19.09 -10.96
C GLY A 20 16.96 -17.70 -10.53
N MET A 21 16.29 -17.00 -11.42
CA MET A 21 15.40 -15.89 -11.01
C MET A 21 14.48 -16.49 -9.95
N ALA A 22 14.44 -15.86 -8.77
CA ALA A 22 13.52 -16.28 -7.74
C ALA A 22 12.09 -16.27 -8.34
N GLU A 23 11.33 -17.34 -8.09
CA GLU A 23 9.93 -17.39 -8.51
C GLU A 23 9.16 -16.30 -7.78
N ASP A 24 8.28 -15.59 -8.50
CA ASP A 24 7.46 -14.52 -7.92
C ASP A 24 6.55 -15.08 -6.81
N GLN A 25 6.62 -14.46 -5.63
CA GLN A 25 5.89 -14.91 -4.45
C GLN A 25 4.39 -14.64 -4.55
N PHE A 26 4.01 -13.56 -5.24
CA PHE A 26 2.63 -13.14 -5.46
C PHE A 26 2.53 -12.11 -6.59
N LYS A 27 1.29 -11.79 -7.02
CA LYS A 27 1.01 -10.72 -7.97
C LYS A 27 0.30 -9.56 -7.28
N LEU A 28 0.77 -8.34 -7.54
CA LEU A 28 0.18 -7.09 -7.07
C LEU A 28 -0.39 -6.28 -8.24
N LEU A 29 -1.66 -5.90 -8.17
CA LEU A 29 -2.25 -4.91 -9.06
C LEU A 29 -2.16 -3.52 -8.42
N VAL A 30 -1.65 -2.52 -9.14
CA VAL A 30 -1.65 -1.12 -8.73
C VAL A 30 -2.45 -0.30 -9.73
N LEU A 31 -3.54 0.31 -9.26
CA LEU A 31 -4.27 1.33 -9.99
C LEU A 31 -3.77 2.71 -9.57
N ALA A 32 -3.17 3.47 -10.51
CA ALA A 32 -2.62 4.80 -10.29
C ALA A 32 -3.05 5.74 -11.40
N MET A 33 -4.20 6.39 -11.23
CA MET A 33 -4.77 7.30 -12.21
C MET A 33 -4.30 8.74 -11.95
N PRO A 34 -4.05 9.54 -13.02
CA PRO A 34 -3.72 10.94 -12.85
C PRO A 34 -4.94 11.70 -12.33
N GLY A 35 -4.84 12.23 -11.12
CA GLY A 35 -5.85 13.09 -10.51
C GLY A 35 -5.49 14.57 -10.66
N LYS A 36 -6.43 15.46 -10.31
CA LYS A 36 -6.23 16.92 -10.37
C LYS A 36 -5.04 17.42 -9.52
N TYR A 37 -4.75 16.74 -8.41
CA TYR A 37 -3.79 17.22 -7.40
C TYR A 37 -2.57 16.31 -7.22
N HIS A 38 -2.60 15.07 -7.74
CA HIS A 38 -1.62 14.04 -7.44
C HIS A 38 -1.21 13.27 -8.70
N TYR A 39 -0.76 13.96 -9.74
CA TYR A 39 -0.32 13.29 -10.98
C TYR A 39 1.22 13.20 -11.10
N GLU A 40 1.95 14.10 -10.48
CA GLU A 40 3.41 14.18 -10.58
C GLU A 40 4.14 13.00 -9.91
N TYR A 41 3.49 12.39 -8.91
CA TYR A 41 4.04 11.23 -8.20
C TYR A 41 4.09 9.97 -9.09
N ILE A 42 3.19 9.84 -10.09
CA ILE A 42 2.95 8.60 -10.84
C ILE A 42 4.22 7.98 -11.41
N PRO A 43 5.08 8.71 -12.19
CA PRO A 43 6.29 8.11 -12.75
C PRO A 43 7.30 7.72 -11.67
N ILE A 44 7.41 8.48 -10.59
CA ILE A 44 8.36 8.22 -9.51
C ILE A 44 7.92 7.01 -8.68
N ALA A 45 6.64 6.96 -8.31
CA ALA A 45 6.07 5.84 -7.57
C ALA A 45 6.15 4.54 -8.38
N ARG A 46 5.85 4.61 -9.69
CA ARG A 46 5.96 3.47 -10.60
C ARG A 46 7.36 2.89 -10.61
N ASP A 47 8.37 3.73 -10.90
CA ASP A 47 9.76 3.33 -10.94
C ASP A 47 10.24 2.70 -9.61
N SER A 48 9.82 3.27 -8.48
CA SER A 48 10.15 2.74 -7.15
C SER A 48 9.46 1.41 -6.85
N LEU A 49 8.18 1.25 -7.22
CA LEU A 49 7.45 -0.01 -7.05
C LEU A 49 7.93 -1.10 -8.00
N GLU A 50 8.33 -0.78 -9.23
CA GLU A 50 8.94 -1.73 -10.18
C GLU A 50 10.30 -2.24 -9.65
N ARG A 51 11.12 -1.36 -9.08
CA ARG A 51 12.36 -1.78 -8.40
C ARG A 51 12.09 -2.63 -7.16
N MET A 52 11.11 -2.25 -6.36
CA MET A 52 10.68 -3.00 -5.18
C MET A 52 10.21 -4.41 -5.58
N ALA A 53 9.38 -4.53 -6.61
CA ALA A 53 8.88 -5.80 -7.12
C ALA A 53 10.03 -6.72 -7.55
N LYS A 54 10.98 -6.19 -8.32
CA LYS A 54 12.17 -6.95 -8.75
C LYS A 54 13.05 -7.38 -7.58
N LEU A 55 13.25 -6.51 -6.58
CA LEU A 55 14.11 -6.79 -5.43
C LEU A 55 13.50 -7.86 -4.51
N HIS A 56 12.18 -7.84 -4.37
CA HIS A 56 11.46 -8.70 -3.42
C HIS A 56 10.65 -9.82 -4.09
N ALA A 57 10.94 -10.13 -5.36
CA ALA A 57 10.38 -11.23 -6.13
C ALA A 57 8.84 -11.28 -6.05
N PHE A 58 8.16 -10.26 -6.58
CA PHE A 58 6.73 -10.28 -6.82
C PHE A 58 6.40 -9.64 -8.19
N GLU A 59 5.35 -10.16 -8.84
CA GLU A 59 4.87 -9.62 -10.11
C GLU A 59 4.05 -8.35 -9.87
N LEU A 60 4.34 -7.29 -10.62
CA LEU A 60 3.65 -6.01 -10.54
C LEU A 60 2.90 -5.69 -11.82
N THR A 61 1.59 -5.55 -11.74
CA THR A 61 0.76 -4.91 -12.77
C THR A 61 0.48 -3.47 -12.37
N TYR A 62 1.12 -2.50 -13.01
CA TYR A 62 0.92 -1.08 -12.75
C TYR A 62 0.14 -0.44 -13.90
N THR A 63 -1.04 0.13 -13.63
CA THR A 63 -1.93 0.66 -14.66
C THR A 63 -2.64 1.95 -14.22
N ASN A 64 -3.00 2.77 -15.20
CA ASN A 64 -3.90 3.91 -15.02
C ASN A 64 -5.28 3.66 -15.66
N LYS A 65 -5.57 2.41 -16.04
CA LYS A 65 -6.80 2.04 -16.74
C LYS A 65 -7.71 1.23 -15.82
N PRO A 66 -8.86 1.79 -15.36
CA PRO A 66 -9.79 1.08 -14.49
C PRO A 66 -10.45 -0.13 -15.17
N GLN A 67 -10.35 -0.26 -16.50
CA GLN A 67 -10.81 -1.43 -17.26
C GLN A 67 -10.16 -2.74 -16.80
N VAL A 68 -9.01 -2.69 -16.11
CA VAL A 68 -8.41 -3.89 -15.51
C VAL A 68 -9.36 -4.59 -14.53
N PHE A 69 -10.28 -3.85 -13.91
CA PHE A 69 -11.31 -4.40 -13.01
C PHE A 69 -12.43 -5.17 -13.71
N GLU A 70 -12.50 -5.12 -15.04
CA GLU A 70 -13.45 -5.91 -15.84
C GLU A 70 -12.95 -7.34 -16.03
N GLY A 71 -11.65 -7.57 -15.85
CA GLY A 71 -10.99 -8.86 -15.94
C GLY A 71 -11.11 -9.71 -14.68
N ASP A 72 -10.30 -10.77 -14.63
CA ASP A 72 -10.17 -11.65 -13.48
C ASP A 72 -9.19 -11.05 -12.45
N LEU A 73 -9.72 -10.58 -11.34
CA LEU A 73 -8.93 -10.04 -10.23
C LEU A 73 -8.36 -11.13 -9.30
N THR A 74 -8.86 -12.37 -9.37
CA THR A 74 -8.43 -13.45 -8.46
C THR A 74 -6.97 -13.87 -8.64
N GLN A 75 -6.37 -13.52 -9.77
CA GLN A 75 -4.95 -13.72 -10.02
C GLN A 75 -4.05 -12.82 -9.15
N TYR A 76 -4.57 -11.73 -8.59
CA TYR A 76 -3.81 -10.80 -7.76
C TYR A 76 -4.02 -11.13 -6.27
N ALA A 77 -2.91 -11.25 -5.53
CA ALA A 77 -2.95 -11.43 -4.08
C ALA A 77 -3.43 -10.17 -3.36
N ALA A 78 -3.18 -8.99 -3.94
CA ALA A 78 -3.69 -7.72 -3.45
C ALA A 78 -3.90 -6.72 -4.58
N VAL A 79 -4.84 -5.79 -4.38
CA VAL A 79 -5.10 -4.62 -5.23
C VAL A 79 -4.76 -3.36 -4.46
N MET A 80 -3.86 -2.53 -5.00
CA MET A 80 -3.49 -1.24 -4.45
C MET A 80 -4.18 -0.11 -5.21
N PHE A 81 -4.91 0.73 -4.50
CA PHE A 81 -5.37 2.03 -4.96
C PHE A 81 -4.32 3.07 -4.55
N LEU A 82 -3.51 3.49 -5.51
CA LEU A 82 -2.42 4.43 -5.27
C LEU A 82 -2.86 5.84 -5.65
N ASN A 83 -3.13 6.68 -4.66
CA ASN A 83 -3.69 8.03 -4.86
C ASN A 83 -4.96 8.09 -5.76
N THR A 84 -5.58 6.96 -6.03
CA THR A 84 -6.72 6.80 -6.90
C THR A 84 -7.93 6.40 -6.08
N PRO A 85 -8.91 7.29 -5.87
CA PRO A 85 -10.07 6.98 -5.06
C PRO A 85 -11.04 6.04 -5.79
N GLY A 86 -11.87 5.34 -5.02
CA GLY A 86 -12.82 4.38 -5.55
C GLY A 86 -13.88 4.96 -6.49
N GLU A 87 -14.11 6.29 -6.46
CA GLU A 87 -15.01 7.00 -7.37
C GLU A 87 -14.62 6.90 -8.85
N GLU A 88 -13.33 6.60 -9.13
CA GLU A 88 -12.83 6.40 -10.50
C GLU A 88 -13.32 5.08 -11.13
N LEU A 89 -13.90 4.17 -10.35
CA LEU A 89 -14.49 2.94 -10.84
C LEU A 89 -15.99 3.12 -11.13
N ASN A 90 -16.43 2.63 -12.29
CA ASN A 90 -17.85 2.54 -12.61
C ASN A 90 -18.55 1.42 -11.81
N ALA A 91 -19.87 1.37 -11.83
CA ALA A 91 -20.67 0.42 -11.03
C ALA A 91 -20.31 -1.05 -11.29
N ALA A 92 -20.01 -1.43 -12.54
CA ALA A 92 -19.64 -2.80 -12.90
C ALA A 92 -18.26 -3.17 -12.34
N GLN A 93 -17.30 -2.26 -12.43
CA GLN A 93 -15.94 -2.41 -11.88
C GLN A 93 -15.97 -2.46 -10.34
N ARG A 94 -16.79 -1.61 -9.69
CA ARG A 94 -17.04 -1.66 -8.23
C ARG A 94 -17.57 -3.04 -7.81
N ALA A 95 -18.59 -3.55 -8.50
CA ALA A 95 -19.16 -4.87 -8.21
C ALA A 95 -18.14 -6.01 -8.36
N LYS A 96 -17.25 -5.94 -9.36
CA LYS A 96 -16.15 -6.90 -9.53
C LYS A 96 -15.15 -6.84 -8.38
N PHE A 97 -14.76 -5.65 -7.96
CA PHE A 97 -13.85 -5.48 -6.84
C PHE A 97 -14.47 -5.94 -5.51
N GLU A 98 -15.75 -5.65 -5.26
CA GLU A 98 -16.47 -6.18 -4.11
C GLU A 98 -16.50 -7.71 -4.11
N ALA A 99 -16.79 -8.34 -5.26
CA ALA A 99 -16.76 -9.79 -5.40
C ALA A 99 -15.37 -10.38 -5.13
N TYR A 100 -14.31 -9.73 -5.61
CA TYR A 100 -12.92 -10.10 -5.32
C TYR A 100 -12.64 -10.08 -3.80
N MET A 101 -13.02 -9.01 -3.10
CA MET A 101 -12.83 -8.90 -1.65
C MET A 101 -13.65 -9.93 -0.86
N ARG A 102 -14.92 -10.21 -1.27
CA ARG A 102 -15.74 -11.26 -0.69
C ARG A 102 -15.16 -12.67 -0.91
N GLY A 103 -14.42 -12.85 -2.00
CA GLY A 103 -13.70 -14.08 -2.33
C GLY A 103 -12.35 -14.24 -1.59
N GLY A 104 -11.97 -13.31 -0.71
CA GLY A 104 -10.69 -13.36 0.04
C GLY A 104 -9.57 -12.55 -0.56
N GLY A 105 -9.85 -11.74 -1.59
CA GLY A 105 -8.91 -10.77 -2.13
C GLY A 105 -8.57 -9.67 -1.11
N ASN A 106 -7.48 -8.94 -1.32
CA ASN A 106 -6.95 -7.99 -0.34
C ASN A 106 -6.75 -6.61 -0.96
N ALA A 107 -6.85 -5.55 -0.14
CA ALA A 107 -6.76 -4.18 -0.58
C ALA A 107 -5.64 -3.40 0.12
N ILE A 108 -5.03 -2.49 -0.62
CA ILE A 108 -4.08 -1.49 -0.11
C ILE A 108 -4.56 -0.13 -0.58
N VAL A 109 -4.70 0.80 0.35
CA VAL A 109 -5.20 2.15 0.09
C VAL A 109 -4.13 3.16 0.47
N VAL A 110 -3.70 3.98 -0.49
CA VAL A 110 -2.60 4.93 -0.28
C VAL A 110 -3.07 6.36 -0.54
N HIS A 111 -2.89 7.20 0.47
CA HIS A 111 -3.11 8.64 0.46
C HIS A 111 -4.50 9.03 -0.05
N ARG A 112 -4.61 9.77 -1.19
CA ARG A 112 -5.88 10.25 -1.73
C ARG A 112 -6.90 9.13 -2.00
N ALA A 113 -6.46 7.90 -2.17
CA ALA A 113 -7.37 6.77 -2.31
C ALA A 113 -8.27 6.54 -1.08
N ALA A 114 -7.89 7.06 0.10
CA ALA A 114 -8.72 7.03 1.30
C ALA A 114 -9.84 8.08 1.30
N ILE A 115 -9.80 9.05 0.38
CA ILE A 115 -10.82 10.11 0.25
C ILE A 115 -11.91 9.63 -0.70
N THR A 116 -13.15 9.60 -0.22
CA THR A 116 -14.32 9.31 -1.05
C THR A 116 -15.39 10.36 -0.83
N PRO A 117 -16.17 10.74 -1.87
CA PRO A 117 -17.35 11.55 -1.65
C PRO A 117 -18.31 10.84 -0.69
N PRO A 118 -18.88 11.55 0.31
CA PRO A 118 -19.78 10.95 1.28
C PRO A 118 -20.95 10.25 0.58
N ASN A 119 -21.21 8.99 0.93
CA ASN A 119 -22.29 8.15 0.41
C ASN A 119 -22.21 7.81 -1.10
N ASP A 120 -21.10 8.06 -1.77
CA ASP A 120 -20.92 7.64 -3.18
C ASP A 120 -20.76 6.11 -3.27
N TRP A 121 -19.88 5.56 -2.43
CA TRP A 121 -19.65 4.13 -2.35
C TRP A 121 -19.42 3.69 -0.90
N VAL A 122 -20.50 3.59 -0.15
CA VAL A 122 -20.50 3.26 1.30
C VAL A 122 -19.75 1.98 1.61
N TRP A 123 -19.78 1.00 0.71
CA TRP A 123 -19.02 -0.23 0.86
C TRP A 123 -17.50 0.06 0.88
N TYR A 124 -17.01 0.90 -0.03
CA TYR A 124 -15.59 1.30 -0.08
C TYR A 124 -15.19 2.13 1.14
N GLU A 125 -16.04 3.05 1.59
CA GLU A 125 -15.79 3.83 2.81
C GLU A 125 -15.62 2.90 4.03
N LYS A 126 -16.46 1.86 4.15
CA LYS A 126 -16.32 0.82 5.18
C LYS A 126 -15.06 -0.01 4.99
N MET A 127 -14.66 -0.30 3.76
CA MET A 127 -13.41 -1.00 3.45
C MET A 127 -12.20 -0.15 3.82
N VAL A 128 -12.19 1.14 3.55
CA VAL A 128 -11.14 2.06 4.03
C VAL A 128 -11.15 2.12 5.57
N GLY A 129 -12.33 2.02 6.19
CA GLY A 129 -12.51 1.98 7.65
C GLY A 129 -12.60 3.36 8.30
N ARG A 130 -12.29 4.41 7.57
CA ARG A 130 -12.38 5.81 8.02
C ARG A 130 -12.89 6.67 6.87
N SER A 131 -13.65 7.71 7.20
CA SER A 131 -14.00 8.78 6.27
C SER A 131 -13.05 9.95 6.48
N VAL A 132 -12.46 10.43 5.40
CA VAL A 132 -11.53 11.56 5.42
C VAL A 132 -12.32 12.85 5.26
N GLY A 133 -12.11 13.79 6.19
CA GLY A 133 -12.63 15.15 6.15
C GLY A 133 -11.63 16.15 5.58
N PRO A 134 -11.92 17.44 5.71
CA PRO A 134 -10.95 18.50 5.46
C PRO A 134 -9.68 18.27 6.28
N HIS A 135 -8.53 18.63 5.75
CA HIS A 135 -7.23 18.40 6.38
C HIS A 135 -6.34 19.64 6.30
N PRO A 136 -5.37 19.79 7.19
CA PRO A 136 -4.34 20.82 7.07
C PRO A 136 -3.53 20.69 5.78
N LYS A 137 -2.96 21.80 5.32
CA LYS A 137 -2.01 21.81 4.21
C LYS A 137 -0.79 20.98 4.59
N LEU A 138 -0.03 20.53 3.58
CA LEU A 138 1.23 19.83 3.76
C LEU A 138 2.13 20.55 4.78
N GLN A 139 2.56 19.82 5.79
CA GLN A 139 3.42 20.29 6.87
C GLN A 139 4.34 19.16 7.35
N THR A 140 5.38 19.57 8.05
CA THR A 140 6.26 18.65 8.77
C THR A 140 5.67 18.40 10.17
N GLY A 141 5.60 17.15 10.57
CA GLY A 141 5.15 16.72 11.89
C GLY A 141 5.95 15.52 12.40
N VAL A 142 5.62 15.05 13.59
CA VAL A 142 6.23 13.87 14.21
C VAL A 142 5.28 12.69 14.07
N VAL A 143 5.70 11.69 13.31
CA VAL A 143 5.01 10.40 13.20
C VAL A 143 5.50 9.45 14.28
N THR A 144 4.58 8.69 14.85
CA THR A 144 4.84 7.72 15.92
C THR A 144 4.40 6.33 15.46
N VAL A 145 5.24 5.33 15.67
CA VAL A 145 4.89 3.91 15.51
C VAL A 145 4.02 3.49 16.68
N VAL A 146 2.80 3.05 16.40
CA VAL A 146 1.85 2.55 17.40
C VAL A 146 1.99 1.04 17.55
N ASP A 147 2.01 0.29 16.45
CA ASP A 147 2.23 -1.14 16.45
C ASP A 147 3.62 -1.48 15.87
N GLN A 148 4.55 -1.85 16.75
CA GLN A 148 5.91 -2.26 16.37
C GLN A 148 5.99 -3.70 15.86
N ASN A 149 4.91 -4.47 15.95
CA ASN A 149 4.86 -5.86 15.53
C ASN A 149 4.26 -6.05 14.14
N PHE A 150 3.76 -4.98 13.53
CA PHE A 150 3.18 -5.01 12.20
C PHE A 150 4.27 -4.82 11.12
N PRO A 151 4.27 -5.59 10.01
CA PRO A 151 5.35 -5.54 9.02
C PRO A 151 5.64 -4.15 8.45
N ALA A 152 4.63 -3.30 8.29
CA ALA A 152 4.82 -1.94 7.76
C ALA A 152 5.59 -1.00 8.71
N THR A 153 5.99 -1.47 9.90
CA THR A 153 6.77 -0.68 10.87
C THR A 153 8.14 -1.28 11.16
N PHE A 154 8.46 -2.43 10.58
CA PHE A 154 9.76 -3.06 10.80
C PHE A 154 10.89 -2.17 10.27
N GLY A 155 11.90 -1.91 11.12
CA GLY A 155 13.02 -1.04 10.79
C GLY A 155 12.71 0.47 10.83
N LEU A 156 11.48 0.88 11.14
CA LEU A 156 11.18 2.28 11.38
C LEU A 156 11.61 2.69 12.80
N PRO A 157 12.12 3.92 12.99
CA PRO A 157 12.30 4.46 14.32
C PRO A 157 10.95 4.66 15.02
N ALA A 158 10.91 4.51 16.34
CA ALA A 158 9.67 4.65 17.12
C ALA A 158 8.96 6.00 16.89
N ARG A 159 9.75 7.03 16.58
CA ARG A 159 9.28 8.38 16.18
C ARG A 159 10.22 8.92 15.13
N TRP A 160 9.67 9.58 14.09
CA TRP A 160 10.48 10.31 13.10
C TRP A 160 9.76 11.55 12.58
N ILE A 161 10.53 12.46 12.01
CA ILE A 161 10.02 13.67 11.38
C ILE A 161 9.58 13.31 9.96
N TRP A 162 8.36 13.70 9.59
CA TRP A 162 7.80 13.46 8.27
C TRP A 162 6.99 14.65 7.78
N SER A 163 6.97 14.89 6.48
CA SER A 163 6.18 15.96 5.85
C SER A 163 5.11 15.37 4.98
N ASP A 164 3.84 15.62 5.29
CA ASP A 164 2.70 15.15 4.51
C ASP A 164 1.45 16.03 4.74
N GLU A 165 0.36 15.71 4.06
CA GLU A 165 -0.97 16.16 4.40
C GLU A 165 -1.57 15.20 5.43
N PHE A 166 -1.55 15.58 6.71
CA PHE A 166 -2.10 14.72 7.78
C PHE A 166 -3.64 14.76 7.74
N TYR A 167 -4.23 13.73 7.17
CA TYR A 167 -5.68 13.64 6.96
C TYR A 167 -6.42 13.48 8.28
N VAL A 168 -7.39 14.37 8.51
CA VAL A 168 -8.32 14.23 9.63
C VAL A 168 -9.41 13.25 9.25
N THR A 169 -9.65 12.26 10.09
CA THR A 169 -10.58 11.17 9.81
C THR A 169 -11.69 11.08 10.84
N THR A 170 -12.83 10.52 10.42
CA THR A 170 -13.95 10.16 11.29
C THR A 170 -14.29 8.68 11.11
N ASN A 171 -15.08 8.14 12.03
CA ASN A 171 -15.53 6.74 11.99
C ASN A 171 -17.06 6.63 11.97
N PRO A 172 -17.75 7.10 10.94
CA PRO A 172 -19.22 7.15 10.90
C PRO A 172 -19.86 5.76 10.92
N TYR A 173 -19.14 4.74 10.46
CA TYR A 173 -19.61 3.36 10.37
C TYR A 173 -19.14 2.48 11.53
N GLN A 174 -18.43 3.05 12.51
CA GLN A 174 -17.89 2.37 13.68
C GLN A 174 -16.99 1.15 13.34
N VAL A 175 -16.26 1.25 12.20
CA VAL A 175 -15.32 0.20 11.79
C VAL A 175 -14.14 0.17 12.78
N LYS A 176 -13.88 -1.02 13.35
CA LYS A 176 -12.71 -1.23 14.19
C LYS A 176 -11.47 -1.34 13.30
N ILE A 177 -10.45 -0.56 13.61
CA ILE A 177 -9.15 -0.61 12.95
C ILE A 177 -8.06 -0.89 13.98
N ASP A 178 -6.95 -1.45 13.52
CA ASP A 178 -5.72 -1.61 14.29
C ASP A 178 -4.71 -0.56 13.77
N THR A 179 -4.44 0.45 14.59
CA THR A 179 -3.59 1.60 14.22
C THR A 179 -2.14 1.17 14.14
N VAL A 180 -1.48 1.47 13.03
CA VAL A 180 -0.06 1.18 12.74
C VAL A 180 0.81 2.40 13.02
N LEU A 181 0.41 3.55 12.48
CA LEU A 181 1.09 4.84 12.65
C LEU A 181 0.10 5.91 13.11
N SER A 182 0.58 6.82 13.94
CA SER A 182 -0.15 8.01 14.38
C SER A 182 0.71 9.25 14.18
N VAL A 183 0.11 10.43 14.02
CA VAL A 183 0.82 11.70 14.01
C VAL A 183 0.55 12.45 15.33
N ASP A 184 1.60 13.08 15.88
CA ASP A 184 1.52 13.95 17.04
C ASP A 184 1.02 15.35 16.63
N GLU A 185 -0.24 15.65 16.86
CA GLU A 185 -0.83 16.95 16.49
C GLU A 185 -0.18 18.15 17.17
N SER A 186 0.53 17.96 18.29
CA SER A 186 1.28 19.04 18.94
C SER A 186 2.53 19.44 18.14
N SER A 187 2.92 18.66 17.15
CA SER A 187 4.12 18.86 16.35
C SER A 187 3.92 19.68 15.08
N TYR A 188 2.67 20.03 14.73
CA TYR A 188 2.35 20.83 13.56
C TYR A 188 1.12 21.72 13.80
N ASP A 189 0.83 22.66 12.90
CA ASP A 189 -0.29 23.60 13.01
C ASP A 189 -1.56 23.03 12.36
N THR A 190 -2.47 22.49 13.17
CA THR A 190 -3.76 21.95 12.71
C THR A 190 -4.68 23.01 12.11
N THR A 191 -4.42 24.31 12.33
CA THR A 191 -5.22 25.43 11.80
C THR A 191 -4.77 25.92 10.43
N LYS A 192 -3.62 25.46 9.95
CA LYS A 192 -3.07 25.83 8.64
C LYS A 192 -3.80 25.11 7.50
N ILE A 193 -4.99 25.57 7.18
CA ILE A 193 -5.94 24.97 6.25
C ILE A 193 -6.17 25.81 5.00
N TRP A 194 -6.98 25.30 4.08
CA TRP A 194 -7.39 26.02 2.88
C TRP A 194 -8.45 27.08 3.21
N PRO A 195 -8.49 28.24 2.51
CA PRO A 195 -9.51 29.25 2.73
C PRO A 195 -10.93 28.68 2.66
N GLY A 196 -11.78 29.07 3.61
CA GLY A 196 -13.18 28.62 3.66
C GLY A 196 -13.41 27.22 4.25
N GLN A 197 -12.35 26.55 4.70
CA GLN A 197 -12.46 25.27 5.40
C GLN A 197 -12.25 25.46 6.91
N THR A 198 -12.75 24.50 7.69
CA THR A 198 -12.51 24.39 9.11
C THR A 198 -12.11 22.95 9.42
N VAL A 199 -11.04 22.78 10.16
CA VAL A 199 -10.56 21.47 10.61
C VAL A 199 -10.58 21.45 12.14
N LYS A 200 -11.20 20.43 12.69
CA LYS A 200 -11.07 20.10 14.11
C LYS A 200 -10.03 18.99 14.20
N GLY A 201 -8.97 19.23 14.97
CA GLY A 201 -7.96 18.20 15.24
C GLY A 201 -8.57 16.96 15.88
N MET A 202 -7.86 15.85 15.81
CA MET A 202 -8.23 14.56 16.40
C MET A 202 -7.61 14.38 17.81
N GLY A 203 -6.66 15.23 18.18
CA GLY A 203 -5.98 15.20 19.45
C GLY A 203 -4.95 14.06 19.54
N LYS A 204 -5.01 13.27 20.59
CA LYS A 204 -4.02 12.20 20.83
C LYS A 204 -4.21 10.96 19.99
N ASP A 205 -5.40 10.74 19.46
CA ASP A 205 -5.74 9.58 18.62
C ASP A 205 -5.90 10.03 17.17
N HIS A 206 -4.76 10.14 16.48
CA HIS A 206 -4.71 10.57 15.09
C HIS A 206 -4.03 9.51 14.21
N PRO A 207 -4.73 8.41 13.85
CA PRO A 207 -4.19 7.38 13.00
C PRO A 207 -3.96 7.91 11.58
N ILE A 208 -2.78 7.62 11.04
CA ILE A 208 -2.37 7.93 9.66
C ILE A 208 -2.01 6.68 8.85
N ALA A 209 -1.87 5.53 9.50
CA ALA A 209 -1.86 4.23 8.87
C ALA A 209 -2.50 3.20 9.80
N TRP A 210 -3.24 2.27 9.22
CA TRP A 210 -3.94 1.22 9.94
C TRP A 210 -4.16 -0.01 9.08
N HIS A 211 -4.54 -1.11 9.73
CA HIS A 211 -5.02 -2.29 9.05
C HIS A 211 -6.29 -2.84 9.72
N HIS A 212 -7.02 -3.66 9.02
CA HIS A 212 -8.17 -4.41 9.52
C HIS A 212 -8.62 -5.45 8.50
N ARG A 213 -9.65 -6.19 8.83
CA ARG A 213 -10.34 -7.06 7.89
C ARG A 213 -11.62 -6.41 7.39
N HIS A 214 -11.90 -6.57 6.09
CA HIS A 214 -13.16 -6.22 5.48
C HIS A 214 -13.61 -7.36 4.57
N GLU A 215 -14.87 -7.82 4.74
CA GLU A 215 -15.34 -9.07 4.14
C GLU A 215 -14.41 -10.25 4.52
N GLN A 216 -13.90 -10.97 3.52
CA GLN A 216 -12.92 -12.04 3.76
C GLN A 216 -11.46 -11.53 3.60
N GLY A 217 -11.28 -10.30 3.15
CA GLY A 217 -9.98 -9.74 2.81
C GLY A 217 -9.27 -9.01 3.95
N ARG A 218 -7.99 -8.78 3.74
CA ARG A 218 -7.14 -7.89 4.54
C ARG A 218 -7.11 -6.51 3.88
N VAL A 219 -7.13 -5.46 4.69
CA VAL A 219 -7.03 -4.09 4.22
C VAL A 219 -5.92 -3.38 4.97
N PHE A 220 -4.96 -2.83 4.24
CA PHE A 220 -3.94 -1.93 4.75
C PHE A 220 -4.16 -0.55 4.17
N VAL A 221 -4.16 0.46 5.03
CA VAL A 221 -4.35 1.86 4.65
C VAL A 221 -3.20 2.69 5.19
N THR A 222 -2.63 3.54 4.35
CA THR A 222 -1.74 4.62 4.77
C THR A 222 -2.18 5.92 4.11
N THR A 223 -2.36 6.97 4.90
CA THR A 223 -2.69 8.30 4.41
C THR A 223 -1.45 9.11 4.02
N LEU A 224 -0.26 8.55 4.21
CA LEU A 224 1.00 9.12 3.72
C LEU A 224 1.14 8.90 2.22
N GLY A 225 1.93 9.76 1.53
CA GLY A 225 2.25 9.56 0.12
C GLY A 225 1.81 10.67 -0.82
N HIS A 226 1.72 11.92 -0.33
CA HIS A 226 1.24 13.08 -1.07
C HIS A 226 2.05 13.36 -2.35
N ASN A 227 3.37 13.34 -2.29
CA ASN A 227 4.22 13.74 -3.43
C ASN A 227 5.22 12.66 -3.85
N GLY A 228 5.81 12.85 -5.05
CA GLY A 228 6.72 11.87 -5.66
C GLY A 228 8.00 11.61 -4.88
N GLU A 229 8.54 12.60 -4.17
CA GLU A 229 9.81 12.43 -3.46
C GLU A 229 9.70 11.44 -2.29
N MET A 230 8.50 11.30 -1.71
CA MET A 230 8.22 10.31 -0.67
C MET A 230 8.48 8.88 -1.16
N TYR A 231 8.20 8.60 -2.44
CA TYR A 231 8.44 7.29 -3.06
C TYR A 231 9.93 7.00 -3.35
N ARG A 232 10.85 7.92 -2.96
CA ARG A 232 12.30 7.71 -2.97
C ARG A 232 12.87 7.53 -1.57
N ASP A 233 12.09 7.85 -0.53
CA ASP A 233 12.52 7.73 0.86
C ASP A 233 12.54 6.26 1.31
N PRO A 234 13.67 5.76 1.83
CA PRO A 234 13.78 4.36 2.24
C PRO A 234 12.83 3.96 3.37
N GLN A 235 12.53 4.85 4.31
CA GLN A 235 11.62 4.55 5.43
C GLN A 235 10.18 4.41 4.92
N TYR A 236 9.76 5.33 4.02
CA TYR A 236 8.45 5.25 3.40
C TYR A 236 8.31 4.01 2.51
N LEU A 237 9.32 3.69 1.71
CA LEU A 237 9.31 2.48 0.88
C LEU A 237 9.27 1.20 1.71
N ASN A 238 9.99 1.17 2.85
CA ASN A 238 9.93 0.05 3.79
C ASN A 238 8.53 -0.09 4.42
N HIS A 239 7.91 1.04 4.78
CA HIS A 239 6.52 1.07 5.24
C HIS A 239 5.55 0.49 4.20
N LEU A 240 5.64 0.92 2.94
CA LEU A 240 4.82 0.41 1.86
C LEU A 240 5.06 -1.08 1.61
N LEU A 241 6.32 -1.52 1.57
CA LEU A 241 6.67 -2.93 1.37
C LEU A 241 6.06 -3.81 2.45
N GLY A 242 6.16 -3.42 3.72
CA GLY A 242 5.55 -4.17 4.82
C GLY A 242 4.04 -4.28 4.71
N GLY A 243 3.37 -3.20 4.31
CA GLY A 243 1.93 -3.19 4.04
C GLY A 243 1.54 -4.07 2.86
N ILE A 244 2.30 -4.02 1.75
CA ILE A 244 2.13 -4.89 0.58
C ILE A 244 2.29 -6.35 0.96
N TYR A 245 3.40 -6.68 1.64
CA TYR A 245 3.72 -8.05 2.04
C TYR A 245 2.63 -8.65 2.93
N TRP A 246 2.21 -7.93 3.97
CA TRP A 246 1.14 -8.39 4.85
C TRP A 246 -0.19 -8.53 4.11
N SER A 247 -0.57 -7.57 3.28
CA SER A 247 -1.81 -7.66 2.52
C SER A 247 -1.80 -8.86 1.58
N ALA A 248 -0.71 -9.10 0.86
CA ALA A 248 -0.60 -10.19 -0.09
C ALA A 248 -0.54 -11.57 0.58
N THR A 249 0.21 -11.72 1.68
CA THR A 249 0.55 -13.03 2.26
C THR A 249 -0.17 -13.37 3.58
N GLY A 250 -0.57 -12.34 4.34
CA GLY A 250 -1.07 -12.49 5.72
C GLY A 250 0.01 -12.88 6.72
N LEU A 251 1.28 -12.78 6.32
CA LEU A 251 2.42 -13.15 7.15
C LEU A 251 3.13 -11.93 7.75
N GLY A 252 4.02 -12.19 8.71
CA GLY A 252 4.92 -11.20 9.29
C GLY A 252 4.37 -10.49 10.52
N GLU A 253 3.07 -10.55 10.80
CA GLU A 253 2.51 -10.03 12.03
C GLU A 253 2.95 -10.91 13.21
N LYS A 254 3.56 -10.31 14.22
CA LYS A 254 3.91 -11.02 15.45
C LYS A 254 2.66 -11.18 16.31
N ARG A 255 2.28 -12.39 16.54
CA ARG A 255 1.16 -12.79 17.41
C ARG A 255 1.56 -12.72 18.88
#